data_46876cc6215fb103539a891ff4bdfd9e
#
_entry.id   46876cc6215fb103539a891ff4bdfd9e
#
_cell.length_a   1.000
_cell.length_b   1.000
_cell.length_c   1.000
_cell.angle_alpha   90.00
_cell.angle_beta   90.00
_cell.angle_gamma   90.00
#
_symmetry.space_group_name_H-M   'P 1'
#
loop_
_entity.id
_entity.type
_entity.pdbx_description
1 polymer ?
#
loop_
_entity_poly.entity_id
_entity_poly.type
_entity_poly.pdbx_seq_one_letter_code
_entity_poly.pdbx_strand_id
1 'polypeptide(L)'
;MNPLPRHDHYIAGEWTAPAEGGYFASVNPATAEPWYEAARGTAADVDRAVGAARTAFEDPRWRDLSQTRRGRLLRNLGDLIGDHAERLARTETLDNGKLLREMRAQLAGLPEYFHYYAGLADKIQGEVIPGASRELLNYTLREPVGVVGAITPWNSPLLLTTTKLAPALAAGNTVVVKPSEHTSASLLALAPLFEEAGFPPGVVNVVTGYGPEAGGPLTEHDGVSKVTFTGSSGTGRRIARTCADRLIGCTLELGGKSPNIIFPDADLGSAAMGVIAGIFAAAGQTCVAGSRVLVHREVYDEVLERVTARAATIRIGDPLAETTELGPLAIAEQLEKVESYVELGQAEGGKVVCGGRRPETGLDGYFYSPTVFTGTDNGMRICQEEIFGPVATVMPFGSEEEALAIANDSAYGLAAGVWTRDVNRVHRMAARLEAGTVWANTYRSMSPMSPRAGFKTSGMGTEHGTEVIREYTRLKSVWINTSEEPAGDPFILRS
;
A
#
# COMPACT_ATOMS: atom_id res chain seq x y z
N MET A 1 33.02 -14.74 -10.57
CA MET A 1 31.83 -13.85 -10.58
C MET A 1 32.26 -12.48 -10.10
N ASN A 2 31.83 -11.41 -10.74
CA ASN A 2 32.03 -10.08 -10.18
C ASN A 2 31.23 -9.97 -8.86
N PRO A 3 31.75 -9.26 -7.85
CA PRO A 3 31.01 -9.04 -6.62
C PRO A 3 29.69 -8.32 -6.94
N LEU A 4 28.61 -8.69 -6.24
CA LEU A 4 27.32 -8.02 -6.38
C LEU A 4 27.42 -6.55 -5.95
N PRO A 5 26.69 -5.63 -6.60
CA PRO A 5 26.54 -4.28 -6.07
C PRO A 5 26.01 -4.32 -4.63
N ARG A 6 26.59 -3.49 -3.75
CA ARG A 6 26.23 -3.47 -2.32
C ARG A 6 25.67 -2.11 -1.94
N HIS A 7 24.57 -2.12 -1.18
CA HIS A 7 23.90 -0.91 -0.72
C HIS A 7 23.80 -0.90 0.81
N ASP A 8 24.28 0.19 1.39
CA ASP A 8 24.18 0.49 2.82
C ASP A 8 22.78 1.06 3.18
N HIS A 9 22.53 1.29 4.47
CA HIS A 9 21.40 2.10 4.93
C HIS A 9 21.58 3.55 4.49
N TYR A 10 20.48 4.30 4.41
CA TYR A 10 20.52 5.75 4.22
C TYR A 10 20.02 6.43 5.49
N ILE A 11 20.93 6.97 6.29
CA ILE A 11 20.63 7.55 7.60
C ILE A 11 21.27 8.94 7.70
N ALA A 12 20.52 9.94 8.14
CA ALA A 12 20.96 11.31 8.30
C ALA A 12 21.57 11.95 7.02
N GLY A 13 21.10 11.53 5.84
CA GLY A 13 21.61 12.00 4.53
C GLY A 13 22.86 11.27 4.04
N GLU A 14 23.31 10.23 4.74
CA GLU A 14 24.55 9.50 4.43
C GLU A 14 24.31 7.99 4.28
N TRP A 15 25.14 7.37 3.42
CA TRP A 15 25.20 5.93 3.34
C TRP A 15 25.93 5.37 4.56
N THR A 16 25.24 4.52 5.31
CA THR A 16 25.69 4.02 6.62
C THR A 16 25.75 2.51 6.62
N ALA A 17 26.93 1.93 6.82
CA ALA A 17 27.12 0.50 6.91
C ALA A 17 26.30 -0.10 8.10
N PRO A 18 25.81 -1.37 7.97
CA PRO A 18 25.09 -2.03 9.04
C PRO A 18 25.95 -2.19 10.29
N ALA A 19 25.36 -1.97 11.47
CA ALA A 19 26.07 -1.98 12.77
C ALA A 19 26.83 -3.29 13.02
N GLU A 20 26.27 -4.42 12.59
CA GLU A 20 26.84 -5.75 12.75
C GLU A 20 27.57 -6.24 11.50
N GLY A 21 27.73 -5.39 10.46
CA GLY A 21 28.45 -5.71 9.23
C GLY A 21 27.79 -6.73 8.30
N GLY A 22 26.54 -7.13 8.58
CA GLY A 22 25.80 -8.12 7.80
C GLY A 22 25.15 -7.53 6.54
N TYR A 23 25.09 -8.32 5.46
CA TYR A 23 24.36 -7.99 4.24
C TYR A 23 23.54 -9.21 3.81
N PHE A 24 22.47 -8.99 3.05
CA PHE A 24 21.65 -10.03 2.45
C PHE A 24 21.45 -9.76 0.97
N ALA A 25 21.38 -10.83 0.19
CA ALA A 25 21.15 -10.74 -1.24
C ALA A 25 19.67 -10.57 -1.57
N SER A 26 19.34 -9.68 -2.50
CA SER A 26 18.06 -9.66 -3.17
C SER A 26 18.14 -10.46 -4.47
N VAL A 27 17.05 -11.14 -4.79
CA VAL A 27 16.97 -12.09 -5.92
C VAL A 27 16.10 -11.48 -7.01
N ASN A 28 16.59 -11.51 -8.26
CA ASN A 28 15.76 -11.17 -9.41
C ASN A 28 14.75 -12.30 -9.65
N PRO A 29 13.44 -12.05 -9.53
CA PRO A 29 12.43 -13.10 -9.63
C PRO A 29 12.28 -13.72 -11.02
N ALA A 30 12.79 -13.07 -12.07
CA ALA A 30 12.75 -13.61 -13.43
C ALA A 30 13.84 -14.66 -13.69
N THR A 31 14.95 -14.63 -12.94
CA THR A 31 16.10 -15.54 -13.12
C THR A 31 16.37 -16.41 -11.90
N ALA A 32 15.74 -16.09 -10.76
CA ALA A 32 16.03 -16.68 -9.44
C ALA A 32 17.48 -16.48 -8.98
N GLU A 33 18.19 -15.51 -9.54
CA GLU A 33 19.60 -15.22 -9.23
C GLU A 33 19.72 -13.94 -8.39
N PRO A 34 20.67 -13.91 -7.44
CA PRO A 34 21.03 -12.69 -6.73
C PRO A 34 21.52 -11.60 -7.68
N TRP A 35 21.11 -10.34 -7.48
CA TRP A 35 21.54 -9.23 -8.34
C TRP A 35 22.10 -8.02 -7.58
N TYR A 36 21.83 -7.89 -6.26
CA TYR A 36 22.50 -6.94 -5.36
C TYR A 36 22.48 -7.46 -3.92
N GLU A 37 23.25 -6.81 -3.04
CA GLU A 37 23.21 -6.99 -1.59
C GLU A 37 22.75 -5.69 -0.90
N ALA A 38 21.86 -5.82 0.09
CA ALA A 38 21.45 -4.72 0.97
C ALA A 38 21.95 -4.95 2.41
N ALA A 39 22.16 -3.88 3.14
CA ALA A 39 22.55 -3.92 4.54
C ALA A 39 21.50 -4.67 5.39
N ARG A 40 21.97 -5.61 6.24
CA ARG A 40 21.14 -6.34 7.20
C ARG A 40 21.04 -5.55 8.50
N GLY A 41 20.02 -4.70 8.56
CA GLY A 41 19.77 -3.85 9.73
C GLY A 41 19.26 -4.64 10.91
N THR A 42 19.71 -4.20 12.08
CA THR A 42 19.34 -4.70 13.40
C THR A 42 18.70 -3.58 14.24
N ALA A 43 18.36 -3.88 15.49
CA ALA A 43 17.84 -2.87 16.43
C ALA A 43 18.78 -1.67 16.59
N ALA A 44 20.11 -1.88 16.50
CA ALA A 44 21.09 -0.80 16.60
C ALA A 44 21.04 0.18 15.40
N ASP A 45 20.73 -0.34 14.20
CA ASP A 45 20.55 0.49 13.02
C ASP A 45 19.24 1.28 13.07
N VAL A 46 18.19 0.65 13.58
CA VAL A 46 16.89 1.29 13.83
C VAL A 46 17.05 2.41 14.85
N ASP A 47 17.77 2.20 15.96
CA ASP A 47 18.04 3.22 16.97
C ASP A 47 18.77 4.42 16.37
N ARG A 48 19.81 4.19 15.55
CA ARG A 48 20.53 5.25 14.81
C ARG A 48 19.57 6.05 13.91
N ALA A 49 18.73 5.36 13.14
CA ALA A 49 17.81 6.02 12.19
C ALA A 49 16.71 6.80 12.91
N VAL A 50 16.13 6.25 13.99
CA VAL A 50 15.14 6.95 14.81
C VAL A 50 15.76 8.14 15.54
N GLY A 51 16.99 7.99 16.04
CA GLY A 51 17.77 9.08 16.63
C GLY A 51 18.00 10.22 15.63
N ALA A 52 18.40 9.91 14.40
CA ALA A 52 18.56 10.88 13.32
C ALA A 52 17.23 11.56 12.97
N ALA A 53 16.14 10.80 12.84
CA ALA A 53 14.81 11.32 12.56
C ALA A 53 14.32 12.27 13.67
N ARG A 54 14.57 11.92 14.94
CA ARG A 54 14.21 12.76 16.09
C ARG A 54 15.02 14.07 16.09
N THR A 55 16.32 13.99 15.88
CA THR A 55 17.19 15.17 15.74
C THR A 55 16.70 16.10 14.64
N ALA A 56 16.37 15.53 13.47
CA ALA A 56 15.83 16.31 12.35
C ALA A 56 14.46 16.92 12.66
N PHE A 57 13.60 16.22 13.41
CA PHE A 57 12.28 16.72 13.82
C PHE A 57 12.39 17.95 14.74
N GLU A 58 13.40 17.99 15.61
CA GLU A 58 13.68 19.07 16.53
C GLU A 58 14.50 20.21 15.87
N ASP A 59 15.14 19.96 14.73
CA ASP A 59 15.98 20.93 14.01
C ASP A 59 15.14 22.10 13.46
N PRO A 60 15.48 23.35 13.75
CA PRO A 60 14.79 24.54 13.21
C PRO A 60 14.69 24.56 11.69
N ARG A 61 15.66 23.97 10.97
CA ARG A 61 15.64 23.89 9.50
C ARG A 61 14.45 23.09 8.95
N TRP A 62 13.89 22.19 9.75
CA TRP A 62 12.69 21.42 9.43
C TRP A 62 11.49 21.87 10.26
N ARG A 63 11.64 21.94 11.60
CA ARG A 63 10.57 22.27 12.53
C ARG A 63 9.93 23.62 12.25
N ASP A 64 10.78 24.66 12.00
CA ASP A 64 10.34 26.05 11.83
C ASP A 64 10.11 26.40 10.33
N LEU A 65 10.20 25.39 9.44
CA LEU A 65 9.92 25.56 8.01
C LEU A 65 8.44 25.86 7.79
N SER A 66 8.12 26.96 7.09
CA SER A 66 6.72 27.25 6.77
C SER A 66 6.10 26.15 5.91
N GLN A 67 4.79 25.89 6.08
CA GLN A 67 4.06 24.88 5.31
C GLN A 67 4.22 25.07 3.80
N THR A 68 4.21 26.30 3.31
CA THR A 68 4.44 26.63 1.88
C THR A 68 5.84 26.21 1.42
N ARG A 69 6.88 26.42 2.24
CA ARG A 69 8.23 25.96 1.91
C ARG A 69 8.33 24.44 1.94
N ARG A 70 7.68 23.79 2.90
CA ARG A 70 7.58 22.34 2.98
C ARG A 70 6.90 21.75 1.73
N GLY A 71 5.79 22.36 1.29
CA GLY A 71 5.14 22.00 0.02
C GLY A 71 6.07 22.16 -1.19
N ARG A 72 6.98 23.14 -1.18
CA ARG A 72 7.97 23.28 -2.26
C ARG A 72 8.96 22.10 -2.30
N LEU A 73 9.45 21.64 -1.16
CA LEU A 73 10.34 20.46 -1.09
C LEU A 73 9.65 19.20 -1.64
N LEU A 74 8.38 18.99 -1.28
CA LEU A 74 7.58 17.89 -1.82
C LEU A 74 7.43 17.99 -3.34
N ARG A 75 7.18 19.19 -3.87
CA ARG A 75 7.09 19.40 -5.33
C ARG A 75 8.41 19.07 -6.01
N ASN A 76 9.52 19.60 -5.50
CA ASN A 76 10.84 19.29 -6.03
C ASN A 76 11.11 17.79 -6.05
N LEU A 77 10.77 17.08 -4.99
CA LEU A 77 10.94 15.62 -4.93
C LEU A 77 10.06 14.90 -5.97
N GLY A 78 8.81 15.35 -6.16
CA GLY A 78 7.95 14.85 -7.21
C GLY A 78 8.55 15.02 -8.60
N ASP A 79 9.06 16.21 -8.91
CA ASP A 79 9.69 16.51 -10.19
C ASP A 79 10.93 15.63 -10.42
N LEU A 80 11.81 15.48 -9.42
CA LEU A 80 13.00 14.63 -9.48
C LEU A 80 12.63 13.14 -9.68
N ILE A 81 11.57 12.66 -9.03
CA ILE A 81 11.07 11.29 -9.27
C ILE A 81 10.64 11.13 -10.72
N GLY A 82 9.95 12.12 -11.29
CA GLY A 82 9.57 12.14 -12.69
C GLY A 82 10.78 12.07 -13.63
N ASP A 83 11.81 12.88 -13.38
CA ASP A 83 13.05 12.89 -14.16
C ASP A 83 13.82 11.56 -14.10
N HIS A 84 13.70 10.83 -12.98
CA HIS A 84 14.34 9.53 -12.77
C HIS A 84 13.41 8.32 -12.99
N ALA A 85 12.17 8.52 -13.48
CA ALA A 85 11.14 7.48 -13.53
C ALA A 85 11.58 6.22 -14.30
N GLU A 86 12.28 6.35 -15.43
CA GLU A 86 12.76 5.20 -16.22
C GLU A 86 13.78 4.35 -15.45
N ARG A 87 14.74 5.00 -14.80
CA ARG A 87 15.74 4.29 -13.98
C ARG A 87 15.09 3.57 -12.79
N LEU A 88 14.20 4.26 -12.10
CA LEU A 88 13.49 3.70 -10.95
C LEU A 88 12.55 2.55 -11.37
N ALA A 89 11.85 2.69 -12.50
CA ALA A 89 10.99 1.64 -13.04
C ALA A 89 11.75 0.36 -13.38
N ARG A 90 12.91 0.50 -14.04
CA ARG A 90 13.76 -0.63 -14.36
C ARG A 90 14.30 -1.31 -13.10
N THR A 91 14.74 -0.54 -12.10
CA THR A 91 15.20 -1.06 -10.81
C THR A 91 14.08 -1.85 -10.11
N GLU A 92 12.87 -1.29 -10.06
CA GLU A 92 11.72 -1.95 -9.43
C GLU A 92 11.30 -3.23 -10.16
N THR A 93 11.37 -3.25 -11.52
CA THR A 93 11.13 -4.46 -12.32
C THR A 93 12.13 -5.57 -12.01
N LEU A 94 13.41 -5.25 -11.88
CA LEU A 94 14.44 -6.24 -11.52
C LEU A 94 14.25 -6.80 -10.12
N ASP A 95 13.72 -5.99 -9.21
CA ASP A 95 13.57 -6.32 -7.79
C ASP A 95 12.28 -7.10 -7.48
N ASN A 96 11.16 -6.79 -8.16
CA ASN A 96 9.85 -7.40 -7.86
C ASN A 96 9.22 -8.21 -9.02
N GLY A 97 9.83 -8.23 -10.20
CA GLY A 97 9.36 -8.99 -11.35
C GLY A 97 8.17 -8.43 -12.10
N LYS A 98 7.65 -7.27 -11.73
CA LYS A 98 6.57 -6.61 -12.49
C LYS A 98 7.07 -6.14 -13.85
N LEU A 99 6.17 -6.07 -14.82
CA LEU A 99 6.50 -5.64 -16.17
C LEU A 99 7.07 -4.22 -16.18
N LEU A 100 8.15 -4.00 -16.93
CA LEU A 100 8.76 -2.69 -17.05
C LEU A 100 7.75 -1.64 -17.56
N ARG A 101 6.86 -1.99 -18.50
CA ARG A 101 5.81 -1.09 -18.96
C ARG A 101 4.79 -0.70 -17.89
N GLU A 102 4.47 -1.64 -16.94
CA GLU A 102 3.62 -1.32 -15.79
C GLU A 102 4.35 -0.41 -14.80
N MET A 103 5.63 -0.66 -14.56
CA MET A 103 6.44 0.17 -13.68
C MET A 103 6.67 1.57 -14.25
N ARG A 104 6.91 1.70 -15.55
CA ARG A 104 6.96 3.02 -16.22
C ARG A 104 5.67 3.82 -16.01
N ALA A 105 4.52 3.20 -16.22
CA ALA A 105 3.23 3.86 -16.01
C ALA A 105 3.01 4.23 -14.53
N GLN A 106 3.35 3.33 -13.61
CA GLN A 106 3.22 3.57 -12.17
C GLN A 106 4.15 4.69 -11.71
N LEU A 107 5.42 4.68 -12.12
CA LEU A 107 6.42 5.66 -11.70
C LEU A 107 6.15 7.04 -12.31
N ALA A 108 5.65 7.11 -13.54
CA ALA A 108 5.20 8.36 -14.17
C ALA A 108 4.05 9.04 -13.40
N GLY A 109 3.25 8.27 -12.64
CA GLY A 109 2.17 8.79 -11.81
C GLY A 109 2.60 9.19 -10.38
N LEU A 110 3.81 8.82 -9.90
CA LEU A 110 4.23 9.16 -8.53
C LEU A 110 4.39 10.67 -8.27
N PRO A 111 4.86 11.49 -9.22
CA PRO A 111 4.91 12.95 -9.03
C PRO A 111 3.58 13.54 -8.58
N GLU A 112 2.44 13.03 -9.08
CA GLU A 112 1.11 13.52 -8.74
C GLU A 112 0.79 13.39 -7.25
N TYR A 113 1.28 12.33 -6.58
CA TYR A 113 1.12 12.17 -5.13
C TYR A 113 1.86 13.26 -4.37
N PHE A 114 3.11 13.51 -4.71
CA PHE A 114 3.90 14.57 -4.06
C PHE A 114 3.34 15.95 -4.36
N HIS A 115 2.90 16.22 -5.59
CA HIS A 115 2.30 17.50 -5.98
C HIS A 115 0.96 17.73 -5.26
N TYR A 116 0.13 16.71 -5.12
CA TYR A 116 -1.12 16.78 -4.38
C TYR A 116 -0.89 17.16 -2.91
N TYR A 117 0.01 16.45 -2.21
CA TYR A 117 0.32 16.73 -0.81
C TYR A 117 1.15 18.01 -0.64
N ALA A 118 1.95 18.40 -1.62
CA ALA A 118 2.59 19.72 -1.66
C ALA A 118 1.55 20.84 -1.64
N GLY A 119 0.47 20.66 -2.42
CA GLY A 119 -0.67 21.59 -2.43
C GLY A 119 -1.52 21.57 -1.16
N LEU A 120 -1.48 20.49 -0.36
CA LEU A 120 -2.18 20.38 0.91
C LEU A 120 -1.37 20.87 2.11
N ALA A 121 -0.05 20.94 2.02
CA ALA A 121 0.81 21.25 3.16
C ALA A 121 0.43 22.56 3.87
N ASP A 122 0.08 23.60 3.12
CA ASP A 122 -0.34 24.92 3.66
C ASP A 122 -1.86 25.01 3.93
N LYS A 123 -2.60 23.91 3.83
CA LYS A 123 -4.03 23.82 4.10
C LYS A 123 -4.33 22.97 5.33
N ILE A 124 -3.31 22.58 6.09
CA ILE A 124 -3.46 21.90 7.37
C ILE A 124 -3.80 22.95 8.42
N GLN A 125 -5.09 23.13 8.66
CA GLN A 125 -5.64 24.21 9.49
C GLN A 125 -6.28 23.68 10.75
N GLY A 126 -6.35 24.54 11.78
CA GLY A 126 -7.21 24.41 12.95
C GLY A 126 -8.48 25.22 12.79
N GLU A 127 -9.28 25.25 13.85
CA GLU A 127 -10.59 25.90 13.90
C GLU A 127 -10.62 26.88 15.07
N VAL A 128 -11.41 27.95 14.94
CA VAL A 128 -11.81 28.79 16.07
C VAL A 128 -13.14 28.27 16.58
N ILE A 129 -13.14 27.84 17.84
CA ILE A 129 -14.32 27.22 18.47
C ILE A 129 -15.11 28.30 19.22
N PRO A 130 -16.44 28.42 19.03
CA PRO A 130 -17.26 29.32 19.81
C PRO A 130 -17.14 29.04 21.31
N GLY A 131 -16.71 30.03 22.08
CA GLY A 131 -16.60 29.92 23.53
C GLY A 131 -17.90 30.24 24.27
N ALA A 132 -17.96 29.86 25.55
CA ALA A 132 -19.10 30.16 26.44
C ALA A 132 -19.18 31.67 26.76
N SER A 133 -18.12 32.44 26.63
CA SER A 133 -18.07 33.89 26.77
C SER A 133 -17.18 34.53 25.71
N ARG A 134 -17.37 35.82 25.46
CA ARG A 134 -16.53 36.60 24.55
C ARG A 134 -15.09 36.78 25.03
N GLU A 135 -14.84 36.57 26.31
CA GLU A 135 -13.54 36.70 26.95
C GLU A 135 -12.70 35.41 26.91
N LEU A 136 -13.29 34.30 26.41
CA LEU A 136 -12.62 33.04 26.21
C LEU A 136 -12.43 32.76 24.74
N LEU A 137 -11.19 32.94 24.26
CA LEU A 137 -10.81 32.51 22.92
C LEU A 137 -10.41 31.02 22.97
N ASN A 138 -11.08 30.20 22.20
CA ASN A 138 -10.69 28.80 21.99
C ASN A 138 -10.37 28.54 20.52
N TYR A 139 -9.20 27.96 20.27
CA TYR A 139 -8.84 27.50 18.93
C TYR A 139 -8.10 26.19 18.96
N THR A 140 -8.07 25.49 17.84
CA THR A 140 -7.32 24.26 17.66
C THR A 140 -6.11 24.45 16.77
N LEU A 141 -5.07 23.65 17.00
CA LEU A 141 -3.89 23.52 16.16
C LEU A 141 -3.74 22.07 15.75
N ARG A 142 -3.29 21.84 14.50
CA ARG A 142 -2.82 20.53 14.07
C ARG A 142 -1.29 20.53 14.05
N GLU A 143 -0.71 19.68 14.88
CA GLU A 143 0.73 19.52 14.99
C GLU A 143 1.14 18.15 14.44
N PRO A 144 2.35 18.02 13.82
CA PRO A 144 2.86 16.71 13.42
C PRO A 144 2.95 15.77 14.61
N VAL A 145 2.73 14.46 14.36
CA VAL A 145 2.81 13.45 15.43
C VAL A 145 4.24 13.23 15.92
N GLY A 146 5.25 13.41 15.06
CA GLY A 146 6.67 13.23 15.40
C GLY A 146 7.40 12.34 14.39
N VAL A 147 8.16 11.35 14.90
CA VAL A 147 8.81 10.34 14.05
C VAL A 147 7.81 9.26 13.64
N VAL A 148 7.72 8.99 12.35
CA VAL A 148 6.86 7.95 11.77
C VAL A 148 7.71 6.77 11.34
N GLY A 149 7.40 5.58 11.84
CA GLY A 149 7.93 4.32 11.33
C GLY A 149 7.06 3.82 10.17
N ALA A 150 7.61 3.78 8.95
CA ALA A 150 6.92 3.33 7.75
C ALA A 150 7.48 1.97 7.30
N ILE A 151 6.64 0.94 7.25
CA ILE A 151 7.03 -0.40 6.79
C ILE A 151 6.27 -0.72 5.52
N THR A 152 6.99 -0.98 4.43
CA THR A 152 6.42 -1.12 3.10
C THR A 152 6.66 -2.50 2.50
N PRO A 153 5.71 -3.02 1.70
CA PRO A 153 5.75 -4.36 1.16
C PRO A 153 6.54 -4.43 -0.15
N TRP A 154 6.69 -5.65 -0.67
CA TRP A 154 7.47 -5.96 -1.86
C TRP A 154 6.74 -5.77 -3.19
N ASN A 155 5.41 -5.71 -3.20
CA ASN A 155 4.65 -5.75 -4.46
C ASN A 155 4.58 -4.43 -5.24
N SER A 156 4.73 -3.28 -4.58
CA SER A 156 4.83 -1.96 -5.21
C SER A 156 5.64 -1.02 -4.31
N PRO A 157 6.95 -1.24 -4.16
CA PRO A 157 7.78 -0.59 -3.16
C PRO A 157 7.68 0.93 -3.17
N LEU A 158 7.94 1.57 -4.32
CA LEU A 158 7.95 3.03 -4.41
C LEU A 158 6.56 3.64 -4.30
N LEU A 159 5.53 3.06 -4.94
CA LEU A 159 4.17 3.57 -4.82
C LEU A 159 3.70 3.55 -3.37
N LEU A 160 3.83 2.39 -2.69
CA LEU A 160 3.35 2.23 -1.32
C LEU A 160 4.22 2.95 -0.28
N THR A 161 5.48 3.25 -0.61
CA THR A 161 6.31 4.18 0.16
C THR A 161 5.83 5.62 -0.04
N THR A 162 5.54 6.02 -1.26
CA THR A 162 5.06 7.38 -1.61
C THR A 162 3.75 7.70 -0.89
N THR A 163 2.80 6.75 -0.83
CA THR A 163 1.51 6.96 -0.14
C THR A 163 1.65 7.25 1.35
N LYS A 164 2.77 6.87 1.95
CA LYS A 164 3.10 7.12 3.35
C LYS A 164 3.97 8.36 3.52
N LEU A 165 5.00 8.51 2.69
CA LEU A 165 5.95 9.62 2.78
C LEU A 165 5.30 10.97 2.48
N ALA A 166 4.55 11.07 1.38
CA ALA A 166 4.05 12.35 0.92
C ALA A 166 3.14 13.03 1.96
N PRO A 167 2.10 12.38 2.54
CA PRO A 167 1.29 13.01 3.58
C PRO A 167 2.04 13.19 4.91
N ALA A 168 2.93 12.26 5.31
CA ALA A 168 3.71 12.39 6.53
C ALA A 168 4.61 13.64 6.49
N LEU A 169 5.33 13.83 5.38
CA LEU A 169 6.21 14.98 5.17
C LEU A 169 5.42 16.28 5.00
N ALA A 170 4.27 16.26 4.32
CA ALA A 170 3.39 17.42 4.20
C ALA A 170 2.92 17.90 5.58
N ALA A 171 2.59 16.98 6.48
CA ALA A 171 2.21 17.28 7.85
C ALA A 171 3.37 17.75 8.75
N GLY A 172 4.64 17.59 8.31
CA GLY A 172 5.84 18.03 9.05
C GLY A 172 6.48 16.97 9.93
N ASN A 173 6.14 15.71 9.73
CA ASN A 173 6.79 14.59 10.41
C ASN A 173 8.16 14.30 9.81
N THR A 174 8.98 13.54 10.52
CA THR A 174 10.15 12.84 10.01
C THR A 174 9.85 11.35 9.90
N VAL A 175 10.54 10.64 9.01
CA VAL A 175 10.17 9.26 8.68
C VAL A 175 11.38 8.34 8.68
N VAL A 176 11.22 7.16 9.28
CA VAL A 176 12.13 6.02 9.11
C VAL A 176 11.39 4.98 8.29
N VAL A 177 11.87 4.69 7.08
CA VAL A 177 11.29 3.70 6.18
C VAL A 177 12.05 2.39 6.27
N LYS A 178 11.32 1.31 6.53
CA LYS A 178 11.83 -0.06 6.38
C LYS A 178 11.13 -0.71 5.17
N PRO A 179 11.78 -0.79 4.00
CA PRO A 179 11.25 -1.54 2.86
C PRO A 179 11.27 -3.04 3.13
N SER A 180 10.51 -3.80 2.34
CA SER A 180 10.66 -5.25 2.35
C SER A 180 12.10 -5.66 1.99
N GLU A 181 12.61 -6.69 2.64
CA GLU A 181 13.90 -7.32 2.36
C GLU A 181 14.01 -7.83 0.91
N HIS A 182 12.89 -8.17 0.31
CA HIS A 182 12.84 -8.68 -1.06
C HIS A 182 12.96 -7.59 -2.13
N THR A 183 12.67 -6.31 -1.79
CA THR A 183 12.56 -5.23 -2.80
C THR A 183 13.01 -3.88 -2.23
N SER A 184 14.25 -3.80 -1.79
CA SER A 184 14.81 -2.58 -1.20
C SER A 184 15.47 -1.65 -2.24
N ALA A 185 15.85 -2.17 -3.40
CA ALA A 185 16.73 -1.47 -4.34
C ALA A 185 16.14 -0.16 -4.87
N SER A 186 14.85 -0.16 -5.21
CA SER A 186 14.22 1.03 -5.78
C SER A 186 14.14 2.18 -4.77
N LEU A 187 13.87 1.87 -3.48
CA LEU A 187 13.87 2.89 -2.43
C LEU A 187 15.28 3.41 -2.11
N LEU A 188 16.29 2.53 -2.10
CA LEU A 188 17.69 2.94 -1.96
C LEU A 188 18.14 3.80 -3.15
N ALA A 189 17.68 3.49 -4.38
CA ALA A 189 17.92 4.33 -5.55
C ALA A 189 17.20 5.69 -5.51
N LEU A 190 16.09 5.79 -4.78
CA LEU A 190 15.35 7.04 -4.52
C LEU A 190 16.03 7.90 -3.45
N ALA A 191 16.70 7.30 -2.46
CA ALA A 191 17.16 7.98 -1.25
C ALA A 191 17.99 9.27 -1.50
N PRO A 192 18.94 9.32 -2.46
CA PRO A 192 19.69 10.55 -2.73
C PRO A 192 18.81 11.73 -3.19
N LEU A 193 17.65 11.47 -3.77
CA LEU A 193 16.76 12.50 -4.26
C LEU A 193 16.11 13.32 -3.13
N PHE A 194 16.11 12.84 -1.89
CA PHE A 194 15.64 13.62 -0.74
C PHE A 194 16.54 14.84 -0.49
N GLU A 195 17.86 14.64 -0.50
CA GLU A 195 18.82 15.72 -0.34
C GLU A 195 18.78 16.67 -1.54
N GLU A 196 18.73 16.14 -2.76
CA GLU A 196 18.63 16.92 -4.00
C GLU A 196 17.36 17.79 -4.04
N ALA A 197 16.23 17.29 -3.51
CA ALA A 197 14.99 18.05 -3.36
C ALA A 197 15.09 19.16 -2.29
N GLY A 198 16.11 19.12 -1.44
CA GLY A 198 16.39 20.08 -0.39
C GLY A 198 15.87 19.71 1.00
N PHE A 199 15.48 18.46 1.23
CA PHE A 199 15.13 17.99 2.58
C PHE A 199 16.36 18.00 3.50
N PRO A 200 16.26 18.51 4.73
CA PRO A 200 17.34 18.40 5.69
C PRO A 200 17.73 16.95 5.98
N PRO A 201 19.03 16.66 6.22
CA PRO A 201 19.49 15.34 6.62
C PRO A 201 18.69 14.78 7.82
N GLY A 202 18.29 13.52 7.76
CA GLY A 202 17.54 12.84 8.81
C GLY A 202 16.02 13.00 8.76
N VAL A 203 15.47 13.87 7.90
CA VAL A 203 14.01 13.99 7.71
C VAL A 203 13.44 12.69 7.13
N VAL A 204 14.16 12.04 6.22
CA VAL A 204 13.85 10.70 5.73
C VAL A 204 15.07 9.80 5.92
N ASN A 205 14.85 8.64 6.52
CA ASN A 205 15.88 7.63 6.73
C ASN A 205 15.38 6.29 6.19
N VAL A 206 16.27 5.46 5.65
CA VAL A 206 15.96 4.13 5.12
C VAL A 206 16.81 3.09 5.83
N VAL A 207 16.17 2.16 6.51
CA VAL A 207 16.81 1.01 7.15
C VAL A 207 16.31 -0.26 6.46
N THR A 208 17.21 -0.97 5.78
CA THR A 208 16.95 -2.28 5.18
C THR A 208 17.17 -3.39 6.20
N GLY A 209 16.58 -4.57 6.00
CA GLY A 209 16.71 -5.70 6.92
C GLY A 209 15.44 -6.54 6.99
N TYR A 210 15.54 -7.68 7.66
CA TYR A 210 14.43 -8.60 7.83
C TYR A 210 13.35 -8.04 8.77
N GLY A 211 12.10 -8.50 8.54
CA GLY A 211 10.96 -8.08 9.35
C GLY A 211 11.18 -8.17 10.87
N PRO A 212 11.59 -9.34 11.42
CA PRO A 212 11.85 -9.50 12.85
C PRO A 212 13.04 -8.69 13.38
N GLU A 213 14.07 -8.45 12.56
CA GLU A 213 15.35 -7.87 12.99
C GLU A 213 15.37 -6.33 12.94
N ALA A 214 14.66 -5.73 11.99
CA ALA A 214 14.57 -4.28 11.82
C ALA A 214 13.12 -3.77 11.94
N GLY A 215 12.14 -4.49 11.41
CA GLY A 215 10.72 -4.09 11.44
C GLY A 215 10.13 -4.15 12.84
N GLY A 216 10.35 -5.24 13.58
CA GLY A 216 9.96 -5.39 14.98
C GLY A 216 10.51 -4.25 15.85
N PRO A 217 11.83 -4.10 15.93
CA PRO A 217 12.46 -2.99 16.66
C PRO A 217 11.93 -1.61 16.26
N LEU A 218 11.66 -1.36 14.98
CA LEU A 218 11.08 -0.07 14.55
C LEU A 218 9.68 0.17 15.13
N THR A 219 8.84 -0.87 15.21
CA THR A 219 7.50 -0.74 15.80
C THR A 219 7.53 -0.62 17.32
N GLU A 220 8.55 -1.17 17.96
CA GLU A 220 8.73 -1.19 19.42
C GLU A 220 9.51 0.02 19.96
N HIS A 221 10.17 0.78 19.09
CA HIS A 221 11.09 1.85 19.49
C HIS A 221 10.36 3.06 20.10
N ASP A 222 10.73 3.45 21.32
CA ASP A 222 10.09 4.54 22.08
C ASP A 222 10.10 5.91 21.39
N GLY A 223 11.08 6.16 20.54
CA GLY A 223 11.19 7.39 19.74
C GLY A 223 10.22 7.47 18.55
N VAL A 224 9.52 6.38 18.21
CA VAL A 224 8.52 6.35 17.13
C VAL A 224 7.15 6.73 17.68
N SER A 225 6.52 7.74 17.09
CA SER A 225 5.22 8.28 17.54
C SER A 225 4.02 7.71 16.77
N LYS A 226 4.24 7.11 15.60
CA LYS A 226 3.22 6.47 14.77
C LYS A 226 3.86 5.41 13.90
N VAL A 227 3.14 4.32 13.65
CA VAL A 227 3.53 3.31 12.66
C VAL A 227 2.56 3.32 11.50
N THR A 228 3.07 3.26 10.26
CA THR A 228 2.27 3.02 9.07
C THR A 228 2.80 1.78 8.36
N PHE A 229 1.92 0.84 8.06
CA PHE A 229 2.26 -0.47 7.53
C PHE A 229 1.35 -0.87 6.38
N THR A 230 1.95 -1.43 5.33
CA THR A 230 1.22 -2.17 4.31
C THR A 230 1.80 -3.57 4.19
N GLY A 231 0.94 -4.60 4.25
CA GLY A 231 1.37 -6.00 4.15
C GLY A 231 0.31 -7.00 4.60
N SER A 232 0.75 -8.16 5.12
CA SER A 232 -0.17 -9.23 5.52
C SER A 232 -0.98 -8.87 6.77
N SER A 233 -2.25 -9.35 6.82
CA SER A 233 -3.13 -9.16 7.98
C SER A 233 -2.56 -9.75 9.28
N GLY A 234 -1.77 -10.84 9.17
CA GLY A 234 -1.09 -11.44 10.33
C GLY A 234 -0.05 -10.51 10.96
N THR A 235 0.79 -9.88 10.13
CA THR A 235 1.78 -8.89 10.56
C THR A 235 1.09 -7.61 11.06
N GLY A 236 0.05 -7.13 10.35
CA GLY A 236 -0.73 -5.96 10.77
C GLY A 236 -1.31 -6.10 12.18
N ARG A 237 -1.86 -7.28 12.51
CA ARG A 237 -2.36 -7.56 13.89
C ARG A 237 -1.27 -7.51 14.95
N ARG A 238 -0.04 -7.97 14.64
CA ARG A 238 1.09 -7.85 15.56
C ARG A 238 1.46 -6.39 15.79
N ILE A 239 1.60 -5.62 14.72
CA ILE A 239 1.88 -4.18 14.78
C ILE A 239 0.81 -3.43 15.57
N ALA A 240 -0.49 -3.72 15.33
CA ALA A 240 -1.58 -3.11 16.07
C ALA A 240 -1.48 -3.35 17.58
N ARG A 241 -1.11 -4.58 18.01
CA ARG A 241 -0.90 -4.90 19.43
C ARG A 241 0.26 -4.09 20.01
N THR A 242 1.41 -4.09 19.34
CA THR A 242 2.59 -3.29 19.77
C THR A 242 2.24 -1.80 19.89
N CYS A 243 1.52 -1.24 18.90
CA CYS A 243 1.11 0.16 18.95
C CYS A 243 0.11 0.44 20.09
N ALA A 244 -0.81 -0.50 20.36
CA ALA A 244 -1.77 -0.40 21.47
C ALA A 244 -1.06 -0.43 22.85
N ASP A 245 -0.09 -1.33 23.04
CA ASP A 245 0.71 -1.42 24.25
C ASP A 245 1.50 -0.12 24.51
N ARG A 246 1.89 0.59 23.45
CA ARG A 246 2.62 1.86 23.50
C ARG A 246 1.71 3.10 23.45
N LEU A 247 0.41 2.94 23.29
CA LEU A 247 -0.57 4.03 23.11
C LEU A 247 -0.24 4.99 21.97
N ILE A 248 0.31 4.48 20.87
CA ILE A 248 0.57 5.24 19.64
C ILE A 248 -0.38 4.84 18.51
N GLY A 249 -0.63 5.77 17.57
CA GLY A 249 -1.45 5.50 16.40
C GLY A 249 -0.78 4.57 15.40
N CYS A 250 -1.58 3.75 14.70
CA CYS A 250 -1.11 3.04 13.51
C CYS A 250 -2.12 3.16 12.36
N THR A 251 -1.58 3.19 11.13
CA THR A 251 -2.36 3.04 9.89
C THR A 251 -1.93 1.73 9.24
N LEU A 252 -2.89 0.87 8.95
CA LEU A 252 -2.65 -0.48 8.44
C LEU A 252 -3.44 -0.68 7.14
N GLU A 253 -2.73 -0.92 6.05
CA GLU A 253 -3.29 -1.35 4.76
C GLU A 253 -2.94 -2.83 4.56
N LEU A 254 -3.93 -3.70 4.58
CA LEU A 254 -3.74 -5.14 4.69
C LEU A 254 -4.32 -5.88 3.47
N GLY A 255 -4.45 -7.19 3.60
CA GLY A 255 -4.92 -8.07 2.55
C GLY A 255 -6.37 -7.85 2.15
N GLY A 256 -6.75 -8.44 1.02
CA GLY A 256 -8.09 -8.41 0.49
C GLY A 256 -8.49 -9.72 -0.20
N LYS A 257 -9.79 -9.93 -0.33
CA LYS A 257 -10.40 -10.99 -1.13
C LYS A 257 -11.57 -10.38 -1.91
N SER A 258 -11.24 -9.41 -2.74
CA SER A 258 -12.20 -8.50 -3.36
C SER A 258 -13.13 -9.22 -4.33
N PRO A 259 -14.46 -9.01 -4.25
CA PRO A 259 -15.41 -9.51 -5.24
C PRO A 259 -15.39 -8.61 -6.49
N ASN A 260 -15.57 -9.24 -7.65
CA ASN A 260 -15.76 -8.59 -8.94
C ASN A 260 -17.07 -9.11 -9.53
N ILE A 261 -18.15 -8.31 -9.49
CA ILE A 261 -19.54 -8.72 -9.63
C ILE A 261 -20.06 -8.31 -11.01
N ILE A 262 -20.53 -9.26 -11.81
CA ILE A 262 -20.96 -9.03 -13.19
C ILE A 262 -22.44 -9.38 -13.34
N PHE A 263 -23.25 -8.36 -13.65
CA PHE A 263 -24.70 -8.48 -13.93
C PHE A 263 -24.97 -8.69 -15.42
N PRO A 264 -26.12 -9.25 -15.81
CA PRO A 264 -26.42 -9.60 -17.20
C PRO A 264 -26.52 -8.41 -18.15
N ASP A 265 -26.86 -7.23 -17.62
CA ASP A 265 -26.96 -5.98 -18.40
C ASP A 265 -25.61 -5.26 -18.60
N ALA A 266 -24.51 -5.80 -18.06
CA ALA A 266 -23.18 -5.25 -18.23
C ALA A 266 -22.69 -5.32 -19.69
N ASP A 267 -21.72 -4.48 -20.04
CA ASP A 267 -20.89 -4.76 -21.20
C ASP A 267 -19.94 -5.93 -20.88
N LEU A 268 -20.28 -7.12 -21.37
CA LEU A 268 -19.56 -8.34 -21.01
C LEU A 268 -18.12 -8.36 -21.52
N GLY A 269 -17.83 -7.65 -22.62
CA GLY A 269 -16.46 -7.48 -23.13
C GLY A 269 -15.60 -6.68 -22.16
N SER A 270 -16.10 -5.52 -21.74
CA SER A 270 -15.42 -4.67 -20.73
C SER A 270 -15.32 -5.35 -19.37
N ALA A 271 -16.38 -6.06 -18.94
CA ALA A 271 -16.39 -6.79 -17.69
C ALA A 271 -15.34 -7.92 -17.68
N ALA A 272 -15.22 -8.71 -18.77
CA ALA A 272 -14.19 -9.74 -18.89
C ALA A 272 -12.78 -9.13 -18.85
N MET A 273 -12.54 -8.00 -19.54
CA MET A 273 -11.25 -7.29 -19.45
C MET A 273 -11.01 -6.73 -18.04
N GLY A 274 -12.05 -6.30 -17.35
CA GLY A 274 -11.98 -5.89 -15.96
C GLY A 274 -11.61 -7.04 -15.01
N VAL A 275 -12.05 -8.27 -15.28
CA VAL A 275 -11.59 -9.48 -14.57
C VAL A 275 -10.11 -9.72 -14.86
N ILE A 276 -9.69 -9.72 -16.13
CA ILE A 276 -8.29 -9.92 -16.53
C ILE A 276 -7.36 -8.90 -15.84
N ALA A 277 -7.72 -7.62 -15.93
CA ALA A 277 -6.95 -6.55 -15.27
C ALA A 277 -6.99 -6.65 -13.75
N GLY A 278 -8.13 -7.07 -13.19
CA GLY A 278 -8.37 -7.15 -11.75
C GLY A 278 -7.54 -8.21 -11.05
N ILE A 279 -7.27 -9.35 -11.71
CA ILE A 279 -6.58 -10.48 -11.08
C ILE A 279 -5.26 -10.85 -11.75
N PHE A 280 -5.09 -10.72 -13.07
CA PHE A 280 -3.86 -11.20 -13.71
C PHE A 280 -2.80 -10.12 -13.91
N ALA A 281 -3.17 -8.83 -13.98
CA ALA A 281 -2.17 -7.76 -13.96
C ALA A 281 -1.33 -7.82 -12.68
N ALA A 282 -0.04 -7.52 -12.80
CA ALA A 282 0.95 -7.68 -11.72
C ALA A 282 1.01 -9.11 -11.12
N ALA A 283 0.70 -10.13 -11.92
CA ALA A 283 0.63 -11.55 -11.52
C ALA A 283 -0.28 -11.78 -10.29
N GLY A 284 -1.36 -11.02 -10.15
CA GLY A 284 -2.29 -11.10 -9.03
C GLY A 284 -1.76 -10.60 -7.69
N GLN A 285 -0.56 -10.03 -7.68
CA GLN A 285 0.14 -9.57 -6.46
C GLN A 285 -0.30 -8.16 -6.06
N THR A 286 -1.61 -7.98 -5.92
CA THR A 286 -2.24 -6.71 -5.58
C THR A 286 -3.29 -6.95 -4.49
N CYS A 287 -3.24 -6.15 -3.43
CA CYS A 287 -4.18 -6.26 -2.30
C CYS A 287 -5.66 -6.09 -2.71
N VAL A 288 -5.93 -5.32 -3.75
CA VAL A 288 -7.27 -5.10 -4.33
C VAL A 288 -7.62 -6.10 -5.44
N ALA A 289 -6.88 -7.20 -5.60
CA ALA A 289 -7.14 -8.16 -6.66
C ALA A 289 -8.57 -8.69 -6.62
N GLY A 290 -9.29 -8.60 -7.74
CA GLY A 290 -10.67 -9.11 -7.91
C GLY A 290 -10.69 -10.62 -8.07
N SER A 291 -10.18 -11.35 -7.07
CA SER A 291 -9.95 -12.79 -7.13
C SER A 291 -11.22 -13.64 -7.02
N ARG A 292 -12.32 -13.08 -6.44
CA ARG A 292 -13.64 -13.69 -6.46
C ARG A 292 -14.48 -13.06 -7.55
N VAL A 293 -14.66 -13.75 -8.68
CA VAL A 293 -15.48 -13.29 -9.80
C VAL A 293 -16.88 -13.85 -9.63
N LEU A 294 -17.84 -12.98 -9.32
CA LEU A 294 -19.24 -13.33 -9.15
C LEU A 294 -19.98 -12.98 -10.44
N VAL A 295 -20.59 -13.97 -11.09
CA VAL A 295 -21.23 -13.80 -12.39
C VAL A 295 -22.70 -14.22 -12.33
N HIS A 296 -23.59 -13.36 -12.80
CA HIS A 296 -25.02 -13.71 -12.88
C HIS A 296 -25.23 -14.94 -13.79
N ARG A 297 -26.09 -15.88 -13.36
CA ARG A 297 -26.29 -17.17 -14.04
C ARG A 297 -26.60 -17.05 -15.53
N GLU A 298 -27.35 -16.01 -15.92
CA GLU A 298 -27.73 -15.79 -17.33
C GLU A 298 -26.55 -15.55 -18.28
N VAL A 299 -25.42 -15.04 -17.76
CA VAL A 299 -24.23 -14.66 -18.56
C VAL A 299 -22.98 -15.41 -18.10
N TYR A 300 -23.14 -16.42 -17.23
CA TYR A 300 -22.03 -17.12 -16.60
C TYR A 300 -21.12 -17.79 -17.62
N ASP A 301 -21.68 -18.57 -18.52
CA ASP A 301 -20.89 -19.35 -19.51
C ASP A 301 -20.17 -18.41 -20.48
N GLU A 302 -20.83 -17.34 -20.93
CA GLU A 302 -20.22 -16.36 -21.84
C GLU A 302 -19.05 -15.60 -21.17
N VAL A 303 -19.21 -15.16 -19.93
CA VAL A 303 -18.14 -14.45 -19.20
C VAL A 303 -16.98 -15.41 -18.93
N LEU A 304 -17.27 -16.65 -18.51
CA LEU A 304 -16.26 -17.66 -18.26
C LEU A 304 -15.44 -17.98 -19.52
N GLU A 305 -16.11 -18.15 -20.67
CA GLU A 305 -15.45 -18.38 -21.96
C GLU A 305 -14.53 -17.21 -22.32
N ARG A 306 -15.01 -15.96 -22.23
CA ARG A 306 -14.24 -14.76 -22.54
C ARG A 306 -13.00 -14.62 -21.65
N VAL A 307 -13.17 -14.84 -20.33
CA VAL A 307 -12.08 -14.77 -19.37
C VAL A 307 -11.05 -15.87 -19.60
N THR A 308 -11.47 -17.12 -19.77
CA THR A 308 -10.56 -18.25 -19.96
C THR A 308 -9.83 -18.17 -21.31
N ALA A 309 -10.52 -17.79 -22.38
CA ALA A 309 -9.90 -17.60 -23.70
C ALA A 309 -8.79 -16.52 -23.64
N ARG A 310 -9.03 -15.38 -22.97
CA ARG A 310 -8.01 -14.33 -22.82
C ARG A 310 -6.90 -14.77 -21.88
N ALA A 311 -7.21 -15.41 -20.76
CA ALA A 311 -6.22 -15.89 -19.80
C ALA A 311 -5.23 -16.88 -20.43
N ALA A 312 -5.74 -17.80 -21.28
CA ALA A 312 -4.92 -18.79 -22.01
C ALA A 312 -3.94 -18.17 -23.02
N THR A 313 -4.19 -16.95 -23.49
CA THR A 313 -3.35 -16.27 -24.49
C THR A 313 -2.38 -15.24 -23.87
N ILE A 314 -2.36 -15.09 -22.55
CA ILE A 314 -1.44 -14.17 -21.87
C ILE A 314 0.00 -14.67 -22.06
N ARG A 315 0.85 -13.81 -22.63
CA ARG A 315 2.26 -14.10 -22.87
C ARG A 315 3.06 -13.92 -21.59
N ILE A 316 3.61 -15.03 -21.09
CA ILE A 316 4.41 -15.08 -19.87
C ILE A 316 5.89 -15.09 -20.24
N GLY A 317 6.73 -14.30 -19.54
CA GLY A 317 8.16 -14.26 -19.87
C GLY A 317 8.93 -13.17 -19.15
N ASP A 318 10.06 -12.77 -19.73
CA ASP A 318 10.93 -11.73 -19.20
C ASP A 318 10.15 -10.42 -18.98
N PRO A 319 10.12 -9.90 -17.73
CA PRO A 319 9.38 -8.67 -17.40
C PRO A 319 9.97 -7.40 -18.06
N LEU A 320 11.20 -7.47 -18.56
CA LEU A 320 11.84 -6.39 -19.31
C LEU A 320 11.44 -6.35 -20.78
N ALA A 321 10.89 -7.46 -21.32
CA ALA A 321 10.50 -7.55 -22.72
C ALA A 321 9.13 -6.87 -22.96
N GLU A 322 9.06 -6.00 -23.96
CA GLU A 322 7.82 -5.24 -24.30
C GLU A 322 6.64 -6.16 -24.70
N THR A 323 6.92 -7.37 -25.18
CA THR A 323 5.91 -8.34 -25.59
C THR A 323 5.32 -9.16 -24.45
N THR A 324 5.95 -9.15 -23.27
CA THR A 324 5.49 -9.90 -22.10
C THR A 324 4.23 -9.25 -21.52
N GLU A 325 3.25 -10.06 -21.12
CA GLU A 325 1.99 -9.62 -20.53
C GLU A 325 1.84 -10.05 -19.07
N LEU A 326 2.61 -11.05 -18.63
CA LEU A 326 2.67 -11.52 -17.26
C LEU A 326 4.12 -11.84 -16.89
N GLY A 327 4.64 -11.17 -15.89
CA GLY A 327 5.94 -11.45 -15.27
C GLY A 327 5.87 -12.55 -14.20
N PRO A 328 6.99 -12.81 -13.51
CA PRO A 328 7.04 -13.76 -12.41
C PRO A 328 6.32 -13.27 -11.15
N LEU A 329 6.12 -14.18 -10.21
CA LEU A 329 5.87 -13.84 -8.80
C LEU A 329 7.16 -13.29 -8.20
N ALA A 330 7.05 -12.42 -7.20
CA ALA A 330 8.20 -11.67 -6.70
C ALA A 330 9.19 -12.51 -5.88
N ILE A 331 8.72 -13.60 -5.24
CA ILE A 331 9.54 -14.42 -4.34
C ILE A 331 9.17 -15.90 -4.46
N ALA A 332 10.13 -16.78 -4.13
CA ALA A 332 9.96 -18.23 -4.20
C ALA A 332 8.81 -18.71 -3.29
N GLU A 333 8.74 -18.20 -2.07
CA GLU A 333 7.71 -18.57 -1.09
C GLU A 333 6.31 -18.21 -1.59
N GLN A 334 6.19 -17.16 -2.41
CA GLN A 334 4.91 -16.80 -3.01
C GLN A 334 4.51 -17.77 -4.13
N LEU A 335 5.48 -18.29 -4.91
CA LEU A 335 5.23 -19.35 -5.89
C LEU A 335 4.74 -20.62 -5.19
N GLU A 336 5.44 -21.08 -4.15
CA GLU A 336 5.04 -22.24 -3.35
C GLU A 336 3.62 -22.07 -2.74
N LYS A 337 3.34 -20.86 -2.23
CA LYS A 337 2.02 -20.53 -1.71
C LYS A 337 0.94 -20.66 -2.78
N VAL A 338 1.17 -20.11 -3.98
CA VAL A 338 0.20 -20.18 -5.09
C VAL A 338 -0.05 -21.63 -5.49
N GLU A 339 1.00 -22.45 -5.62
CA GLU A 339 0.89 -23.87 -5.92
C GLU A 339 0.06 -24.61 -4.87
N SER A 340 0.37 -24.42 -3.60
CA SER A 340 -0.36 -25.07 -2.49
C SER A 340 -1.85 -24.70 -2.47
N TYR A 341 -2.22 -23.45 -2.81
CA TYR A 341 -3.62 -23.06 -2.90
C TYR A 341 -4.33 -23.63 -4.14
N VAL A 342 -3.63 -23.81 -5.25
CA VAL A 342 -4.21 -24.46 -6.43
C VAL A 342 -4.48 -25.93 -6.15
N GLU A 343 -3.55 -26.64 -5.52
CA GLU A 343 -3.74 -28.01 -5.06
C GLU A 343 -4.89 -28.13 -4.05
N LEU A 344 -4.92 -27.24 -3.07
CA LEU A 344 -5.99 -27.17 -2.07
C LEU A 344 -7.37 -26.96 -2.71
N GLY A 345 -7.48 -26.00 -3.65
CA GLY A 345 -8.75 -25.73 -4.32
C GLY A 345 -9.27 -26.92 -5.11
N GLN A 346 -8.38 -27.71 -5.74
CA GLN A 346 -8.75 -28.95 -6.40
C GLN A 346 -9.17 -30.02 -5.40
N ALA A 347 -8.45 -30.14 -4.27
CA ALA A 347 -8.79 -31.08 -3.20
C ALA A 347 -10.15 -30.78 -2.53
N GLU A 348 -10.52 -29.49 -2.44
CA GLU A 348 -11.83 -29.03 -1.96
C GLU A 348 -12.96 -29.21 -3.00
N GLY A 349 -12.67 -29.66 -4.22
CA GLY A 349 -13.65 -29.95 -5.27
C GLY A 349 -13.76 -28.91 -6.37
N GLY A 350 -12.98 -27.84 -6.32
CA GLY A 350 -12.88 -26.84 -7.38
C GLY A 350 -12.24 -27.42 -8.65
N LYS A 351 -12.66 -26.91 -9.82
CA LYS A 351 -12.18 -27.38 -11.12
C LYS A 351 -11.34 -26.29 -11.78
N VAL A 352 -10.08 -26.59 -12.10
CA VAL A 352 -9.24 -25.74 -12.91
C VAL A 352 -9.67 -25.83 -14.37
N VAL A 353 -10.07 -24.72 -14.96
CA VAL A 353 -10.47 -24.62 -16.38
C VAL A 353 -9.44 -23.89 -17.24
N CYS A 354 -8.47 -23.21 -16.61
CA CYS A 354 -7.33 -22.58 -17.27
C CYS A 354 -6.13 -22.54 -16.31
N GLY A 355 -4.90 -22.73 -16.80
CA GLY A 355 -3.67 -22.63 -16.03
C GLY A 355 -3.41 -23.78 -15.07
N GLY A 356 -3.18 -23.48 -13.80
CA GLY A 356 -2.95 -24.46 -12.72
C GLY A 356 -1.56 -25.11 -12.74
N ARG A 357 -0.57 -24.47 -13.38
CA ARG A 357 0.79 -25.01 -13.55
C ARG A 357 1.85 -23.95 -13.76
N ARG A 358 3.10 -24.29 -13.59
CA ARG A 358 4.21 -23.46 -14.06
C ARG A 358 4.26 -23.46 -15.59
N PRO A 359 4.47 -22.29 -16.23
CA PRO A 359 4.63 -22.21 -17.67
C PRO A 359 6.06 -22.56 -18.11
N GLU A 360 6.24 -22.97 -19.36
CA GLU A 360 7.56 -23.12 -19.98
C GLU A 360 7.99 -21.76 -20.56
N THR A 361 8.82 -21.02 -19.83
CA THR A 361 9.32 -19.68 -20.25
C THR A 361 10.75 -19.70 -20.76
N GLY A 362 11.50 -20.78 -20.50
CA GLY A 362 12.95 -20.85 -20.74
C GLY A 362 13.77 -20.02 -19.71
N LEU A 363 13.14 -19.54 -18.64
CA LEU A 363 13.75 -18.82 -17.51
C LEU A 363 13.53 -19.59 -16.21
N ASP A 364 14.51 -19.54 -15.31
CA ASP A 364 14.47 -20.25 -14.02
C ASP A 364 13.71 -19.51 -12.91
N GLY A 365 13.00 -18.42 -13.27
CA GLY A 365 12.28 -17.56 -12.33
C GLY A 365 10.96 -18.14 -11.79
N TYR A 366 10.29 -17.35 -10.97
CA TYR A 366 9.10 -17.75 -10.17
C TYR A 366 7.79 -17.58 -10.96
N PHE A 367 7.67 -18.19 -12.13
CA PHE A 367 6.53 -18.03 -13.02
C PHE A 367 5.38 -19.00 -12.69
N TYR A 368 4.15 -18.48 -12.77
CA TYR A 368 2.94 -19.27 -12.64
C TYR A 368 1.86 -18.81 -13.65
N SER A 369 1.15 -19.76 -14.25
CA SER A 369 0.15 -19.46 -15.28
C SER A 369 -1.10 -18.82 -14.70
N PRO A 370 -1.75 -17.88 -15.43
CA PRO A 370 -3.09 -17.42 -15.09
C PRO A 370 -4.03 -18.60 -14.85
N THR A 371 -4.62 -18.67 -13.67
CA THR A 371 -5.39 -19.83 -13.25
C THR A 371 -6.84 -19.44 -12.94
N VAL A 372 -7.78 -20.17 -13.52
CA VAL A 372 -9.21 -19.95 -13.33
C VAL A 372 -9.86 -21.21 -12.79
N PHE A 373 -10.55 -21.06 -11.65
CA PHE A 373 -11.35 -22.09 -11.02
C PHE A 373 -12.84 -21.88 -11.26
N THR A 374 -13.57 -22.97 -11.42
CA THR A 374 -15.04 -23.07 -11.43
C THR A 374 -15.49 -24.15 -10.45
N GLY A 375 -16.80 -24.26 -10.23
CA GLY A 375 -17.36 -25.25 -9.31
C GLY A 375 -16.92 -25.01 -7.87
N THR A 376 -16.56 -23.77 -7.55
CA THR A 376 -16.17 -23.37 -6.19
C THR A 376 -17.36 -22.84 -5.42
N ASP A 377 -17.36 -23.10 -4.12
CA ASP A 377 -18.26 -22.51 -3.13
C ASP A 377 -17.53 -21.44 -2.32
N ASN A 378 -18.25 -20.38 -1.90
CA ASN A 378 -17.62 -19.27 -1.16
C ASN A 378 -17.01 -19.69 0.18
N GLY A 379 -17.45 -20.82 0.78
CA GLY A 379 -16.87 -21.40 2.00
C GLY A 379 -15.50 -22.06 1.80
N MET A 380 -15.10 -22.37 0.55
CA MET A 380 -13.79 -22.96 0.26
C MET A 380 -12.65 -21.99 0.61
N ARG A 381 -11.53 -22.51 1.12
CA ARG A 381 -10.38 -21.69 1.53
C ARG A 381 -9.83 -20.84 0.39
N ILE A 382 -9.83 -21.36 -0.85
CA ILE A 382 -9.40 -20.57 -2.02
C ILE A 382 -10.30 -19.36 -2.31
N CYS A 383 -11.55 -19.36 -1.82
CA CYS A 383 -12.50 -18.25 -1.93
C CYS A 383 -12.43 -17.30 -0.72
N GLN A 384 -11.94 -17.75 0.43
CA GLN A 384 -11.89 -16.99 1.67
C GLN A 384 -10.50 -16.40 1.98
N GLU A 385 -9.44 -17.11 1.65
CA GLU A 385 -8.08 -16.71 2.01
C GLU A 385 -7.37 -15.99 0.85
N GLU A 386 -6.53 -15.00 1.18
CA GLU A 386 -5.76 -14.24 0.20
C GLU A 386 -4.60 -15.09 -0.35
N ILE A 387 -4.67 -15.44 -1.63
CA ILE A 387 -3.62 -16.20 -2.34
C ILE A 387 -2.47 -15.27 -2.73
N PHE A 388 -2.79 -14.05 -3.23
CA PHE A 388 -1.85 -13.04 -3.71
C PHE A 388 -1.04 -13.52 -4.92
N GLY A 389 -1.71 -14.16 -5.87
CA GLY A 389 -1.17 -14.72 -7.11
C GLY A 389 -2.22 -14.73 -8.23
N PRO A 390 -1.87 -15.19 -9.43
CA PRO A 390 -2.73 -15.11 -10.61
C PRO A 390 -3.83 -16.21 -10.61
N VAL A 391 -4.66 -16.25 -9.57
CA VAL A 391 -5.70 -17.26 -9.35
C VAL A 391 -7.05 -16.58 -9.14
N ALA A 392 -8.00 -16.87 -10.02
CA ALA A 392 -9.39 -16.42 -9.96
C ALA A 392 -10.33 -17.58 -9.64
N THR A 393 -11.36 -17.33 -8.83
CA THR A 393 -12.49 -18.22 -8.63
C THR A 393 -13.74 -17.62 -9.25
N VAL A 394 -14.45 -18.35 -10.12
CA VAL A 394 -15.66 -17.88 -10.79
C VAL A 394 -16.88 -18.60 -10.22
N MET A 395 -17.78 -17.82 -9.60
CA MET A 395 -18.96 -18.32 -8.89
C MET A 395 -20.24 -17.72 -9.48
N PRO A 396 -21.30 -18.52 -9.69
CA PRO A 396 -22.57 -18.00 -10.17
C PRO A 396 -23.43 -17.40 -9.04
N PHE A 397 -24.25 -16.39 -9.39
CA PHE A 397 -25.32 -15.90 -8.53
C PHE A 397 -26.59 -15.65 -9.36
N GLY A 398 -27.76 -15.55 -8.71
CA GLY A 398 -29.06 -15.39 -9.41
C GLY A 398 -29.82 -14.12 -9.05
N SER A 399 -29.41 -13.38 -8.01
CA SER A 399 -30.06 -12.14 -7.62
C SER A 399 -29.07 -11.13 -7.04
N GLU A 400 -29.46 -9.86 -6.96
CA GLU A 400 -28.66 -8.79 -6.34
C GLU A 400 -28.37 -9.09 -4.86
N GLU A 401 -29.35 -9.65 -4.15
CA GLU A 401 -29.24 -10.05 -2.75
C GLU A 401 -28.25 -11.21 -2.55
N GLU A 402 -28.27 -12.22 -3.42
CA GLU A 402 -27.32 -13.35 -3.40
C GLU A 402 -25.88 -12.84 -3.68
N ALA A 403 -25.73 -11.96 -4.68
CA ALA A 403 -24.44 -11.36 -4.98
C ALA A 403 -23.85 -10.59 -3.80
N LEU A 404 -24.68 -9.78 -3.11
CA LEU A 404 -24.27 -9.05 -1.90
C LEU A 404 -23.92 -9.97 -0.74
N ALA A 405 -24.72 -11.02 -0.52
CA ALA A 405 -24.46 -12.01 0.52
C ALA A 405 -23.10 -12.69 0.31
N ILE A 406 -22.84 -13.19 -0.90
CA ILE A 406 -21.55 -13.83 -1.25
C ILE A 406 -20.39 -12.80 -1.17
N ALA A 407 -20.60 -11.59 -1.68
CA ALA A 407 -19.57 -10.55 -1.70
C ALA A 407 -19.11 -10.17 -0.29
N ASN A 408 -20.06 -9.98 0.63
CA ASN A 408 -19.80 -9.55 2.00
C ASN A 408 -19.39 -10.70 2.94
N ASP A 409 -19.64 -11.97 2.57
CA ASP A 409 -19.21 -13.15 3.33
C ASP A 409 -17.72 -13.41 3.12
N SER A 410 -16.93 -12.59 3.76
CA SER A 410 -15.47 -12.63 3.81
C SER A 410 -14.97 -11.87 5.04
N ALA A 411 -13.85 -12.30 5.59
CA ALA A 411 -13.14 -11.57 6.64
C ALA A 411 -12.53 -10.25 6.16
N TYR A 412 -12.45 -10.04 4.84
CA TYR A 412 -11.86 -8.88 4.19
C TYR A 412 -12.93 -7.89 3.69
N GLY A 413 -12.49 -6.64 3.48
CA GLY A 413 -13.33 -5.58 2.93
C GLY A 413 -12.50 -4.45 2.35
N LEU A 414 -11.51 -4.78 1.47
CA LEU A 414 -10.63 -3.76 0.90
C LEU A 414 -11.26 -3.07 -0.30
N ALA A 415 -11.70 -3.84 -1.29
CA ALA A 415 -12.29 -3.31 -2.51
C ALA A 415 -13.38 -4.25 -3.07
N ALA A 416 -14.19 -3.71 -4.00
CA ALA A 416 -15.17 -4.45 -4.78
C ALA A 416 -15.34 -3.82 -6.17
N GLY A 417 -15.65 -4.64 -7.19
CA GLY A 417 -16.03 -4.21 -8.53
C GLY A 417 -17.47 -4.60 -8.85
N VAL A 418 -18.20 -3.74 -9.57
CA VAL A 418 -19.57 -3.98 -10.02
C VAL A 418 -19.68 -3.60 -11.49
N TRP A 419 -20.20 -4.51 -12.31
CA TRP A 419 -20.43 -4.31 -13.74
C TRP A 419 -21.91 -4.38 -14.05
N THR A 420 -22.51 -3.25 -14.45
CA THR A 420 -23.93 -3.11 -14.77
C THR A 420 -24.16 -1.79 -15.52
N ARG A 421 -25.19 -1.73 -16.35
CA ARG A 421 -25.67 -0.46 -16.96
C ARG A 421 -26.75 0.22 -16.13
N ASP A 422 -27.30 -0.44 -15.12
CA ASP A 422 -28.30 0.13 -14.22
C ASP A 422 -27.60 0.99 -13.15
N VAL A 423 -27.69 2.31 -13.29
CA VAL A 423 -27.13 3.27 -12.34
C VAL A 423 -27.73 3.13 -10.94
N ASN A 424 -29.02 2.78 -10.83
CA ASN A 424 -29.66 2.57 -9.54
C ASN A 424 -29.08 1.35 -8.82
N ARG A 425 -28.77 0.27 -9.56
CA ARG A 425 -28.06 -0.90 -9.03
C ARG A 425 -26.68 -0.51 -8.54
N VAL A 426 -25.93 0.30 -9.31
CA VAL A 426 -24.61 0.79 -8.85
C VAL A 426 -24.71 1.44 -7.48
N HIS A 427 -25.66 2.35 -7.27
CA HIS A 427 -25.82 3.03 -5.98
C HIS A 427 -26.27 2.07 -4.87
N ARG A 428 -27.21 1.16 -5.14
CA ARG A 428 -27.63 0.15 -4.14
C ARG A 428 -26.50 -0.78 -3.73
N MET A 429 -25.73 -1.27 -4.72
CA MET A 429 -24.57 -2.13 -4.46
C MET A 429 -23.49 -1.40 -3.68
N ALA A 430 -23.11 -0.19 -4.11
CA ALA A 430 -22.10 0.61 -3.43
C ALA A 430 -22.46 0.91 -1.96
N ALA A 431 -23.74 1.17 -1.67
CA ALA A 431 -24.20 1.44 -0.31
C ALA A 431 -24.19 0.20 0.61
N ARG A 432 -24.21 -1.03 0.05
CA ARG A 432 -24.38 -2.28 0.81
C ARG A 432 -23.13 -3.18 0.80
N LEU A 433 -22.20 -2.93 -0.12
CA LEU A 433 -20.91 -3.66 -0.15
C LEU A 433 -20.03 -3.19 1.01
N GLU A 434 -19.56 -4.14 1.80
CA GLU A 434 -18.65 -3.92 2.93
C GLU A 434 -17.19 -3.83 2.46
N ALA A 435 -16.90 -2.80 1.66
CA ALA A 435 -15.58 -2.55 1.09
C ALA A 435 -15.22 -1.07 1.13
N GLY A 436 -13.97 -0.76 1.43
CA GLY A 436 -13.49 0.61 1.51
C GLY A 436 -13.42 1.32 0.15
N THR A 437 -13.33 0.56 -0.94
CA THR A 437 -13.37 1.08 -2.31
C THR A 437 -14.35 0.25 -3.15
N VAL A 438 -15.27 0.93 -3.85
CA VAL A 438 -16.18 0.27 -4.81
C VAL A 438 -16.01 0.91 -6.17
N TRP A 439 -15.70 0.10 -7.17
CA TRP A 439 -15.63 0.50 -8.57
C TRP A 439 -16.87 0.05 -9.33
N ALA A 440 -17.37 0.90 -10.21
CA ALA A 440 -18.45 0.55 -11.13
C ALA A 440 -17.98 0.71 -12.58
N ASN A 441 -18.13 -0.35 -13.39
CA ASN A 441 -17.72 -0.41 -14.81
C ASN A 441 -16.23 -0.04 -15.05
N THR A 442 -15.42 -0.17 -14.05
CA THR A 442 -13.95 -0.04 -14.06
C THR A 442 -13.35 -0.89 -12.96
N TYR A 443 -12.04 -1.12 -12.98
CA TYR A 443 -11.32 -1.80 -11.90
C TYR A 443 -9.91 -1.24 -11.73
N ARG A 444 -9.42 -1.14 -10.47
CA ARG A 444 -8.08 -0.64 -10.09
C ARG A 444 -7.84 0.84 -10.40
N SER A 445 -8.87 1.64 -10.66
CA SER A 445 -8.71 3.09 -10.77
C SER A 445 -8.29 3.66 -9.40
N MET A 446 -7.20 4.43 -9.37
CA MET A 446 -6.64 5.02 -8.15
C MET A 446 -6.29 6.48 -8.37
N SER A 447 -6.36 7.28 -7.30
CA SER A 447 -5.97 8.69 -7.31
C SER A 447 -5.44 9.09 -5.93
N PRO A 448 -4.41 9.95 -5.83
CA PRO A 448 -3.99 10.51 -4.54
C PRO A 448 -5.07 11.31 -3.83
N MET A 449 -6.07 11.80 -4.57
CA MET A 449 -7.17 12.61 -4.04
C MET A 449 -8.29 11.77 -3.40
N SER A 450 -8.39 10.47 -3.75
CA SER A 450 -9.48 9.61 -3.28
C SER A 450 -9.07 8.87 -2.00
N PRO A 451 -9.75 9.08 -0.86
CA PRO A 451 -9.47 8.36 0.37
C PRO A 451 -9.59 6.85 0.17
N ARG A 452 -8.75 6.11 0.85
CA ARG A 452 -8.72 4.65 0.85
C ARG A 452 -8.65 4.14 2.28
N ALA A 453 -9.51 3.19 2.61
CA ALA A 453 -9.52 2.54 3.91
C ALA A 453 -9.90 1.07 3.75
N GLY A 454 -9.33 0.21 4.57
CA GLY A 454 -9.75 -1.19 4.65
C GLY A 454 -10.91 -1.34 5.63
N PHE A 455 -11.96 -2.06 5.22
CA PHE A 455 -13.02 -2.52 6.13
C PHE A 455 -12.64 -3.88 6.72
N LYS A 456 -13.28 -4.27 7.80
CA LYS A 456 -13.06 -5.56 8.47
C LYS A 456 -11.56 -5.79 8.79
N THR A 457 -10.99 -6.92 8.35
CA THR A 457 -9.57 -7.23 8.58
C THR A 457 -8.63 -6.69 7.50
N SER A 458 -9.13 -5.88 6.58
CA SER A 458 -8.32 -5.29 5.51
C SER A 458 -7.59 -4.02 5.89
N GLY A 459 -7.87 -3.42 7.06
CA GLY A 459 -7.10 -2.26 7.48
C GLY A 459 -7.64 -1.52 8.70
N MET A 460 -6.87 -0.51 9.12
CA MET A 460 -7.20 0.49 10.14
C MET A 460 -6.65 1.83 9.71
N GLY A 461 -7.39 2.91 9.93
CA GLY A 461 -7.04 4.25 9.49
C GLY A 461 -7.30 4.45 8.01
N THR A 462 -6.79 5.54 7.47
CA THR A 462 -7.06 5.96 6.08
C THR A 462 -5.74 6.32 5.39
N GLU A 463 -5.60 5.94 4.14
CA GLU A 463 -4.59 6.44 3.21
C GLU A 463 -5.25 7.27 2.10
N HIS A 464 -4.49 8.14 1.45
CA HIS A 464 -4.91 9.05 0.37
C HIS A 464 -5.96 10.10 0.81
N GLY A 465 -6.28 10.99 -0.14
CA GLY A 465 -7.18 12.11 0.08
C GLY A 465 -6.68 13.11 1.13
N THR A 466 -7.56 13.99 1.54
CA THR A 466 -7.30 14.96 2.62
C THR A 466 -7.37 14.32 4.01
N GLU A 467 -8.15 13.24 4.14
CA GLU A 467 -8.38 12.56 5.42
C GLU A 467 -7.09 11.98 6.02
N VAL A 468 -6.15 11.52 5.18
CA VAL A 468 -4.88 10.95 5.64
C VAL A 468 -4.04 11.95 6.44
N ILE A 469 -4.23 13.26 6.27
CA ILE A 469 -3.52 14.29 7.05
C ILE A 469 -3.85 14.16 8.55
N ARG A 470 -5.07 13.72 8.90
CA ARG A 470 -5.47 13.48 10.29
C ARG A 470 -4.68 12.34 10.93
N GLU A 471 -4.28 11.37 10.12
CA GLU A 471 -3.44 10.25 10.57
C GLU A 471 -2.02 10.69 10.96
N TYR A 472 -1.51 11.77 10.37
CA TYR A 472 -0.15 12.28 10.58
C TYR A 472 -0.09 13.55 11.42
N THR A 473 -1.24 13.98 12.00
CA THR A 473 -1.33 15.14 12.88
C THR A 473 -2.07 14.82 14.16
N ARG A 474 -1.74 15.51 15.24
CA ARG A 474 -2.49 15.53 16.49
C ARG A 474 -3.16 16.87 16.70
N LEU A 475 -4.33 16.84 17.29
CA LEU A 475 -5.10 18.05 17.59
C LEU A 475 -4.72 18.58 18.98
N LYS A 476 -4.42 19.89 19.05
CA LYS A 476 -4.20 20.62 20.29
C LYS A 476 -5.29 21.67 20.44
N SER A 477 -5.99 21.71 21.57
CA SER A 477 -6.92 22.79 21.92
C SER A 477 -6.23 23.81 22.79
N VAL A 478 -6.33 25.09 22.41
CA VAL A 478 -5.73 26.23 23.12
C VAL A 478 -6.85 27.12 23.63
N TRP A 479 -6.81 27.43 24.93
CA TRP A 479 -7.75 28.31 25.58
C TRP A 479 -7.04 29.53 26.11
N ILE A 480 -7.48 30.72 25.76
CA ILE A 480 -6.93 31.99 26.22
C ILE A 480 -8.06 32.79 26.89
N ASN A 481 -7.89 33.10 28.16
CA ASN A 481 -8.74 34.07 28.82
C ASN A 481 -8.21 35.49 28.51
N THR A 482 -9.03 36.33 27.91
CA THR A 482 -8.74 37.74 27.55
C THR A 482 -9.38 38.72 28.52
N SER A 483 -10.04 38.23 29.60
CA SER A 483 -10.59 39.09 30.64
C SER A 483 -9.48 39.75 31.43
N GLU A 484 -9.68 41.04 31.73
CA GLU A 484 -8.81 41.80 32.66
C GLU A 484 -9.17 41.56 34.14
N GLU A 485 -10.33 40.88 34.40
CA GLU A 485 -10.74 40.57 35.76
C GLU A 485 -9.92 39.40 36.35
N PRO A 486 -9.58 39.46 37.64
CA PRO A 486 -8.93 38.37 38.33
C PRO A 486 -9.77 37.06 38.27
N ALA A 487 -9.09 35.95 38.21
CA ALA A 487 -9.75 34.64 38.28
C ALA A 487 -10.55 34.54 39.63
N GLY A 488 -11.83 34.17 39.54
CA GLY A 488 -12.64 33.97 40.72
C GLY A 488 -12.20 32.77 41.52
N ASP A 489 -12.48 32.79 42.83
CA ASP A 489 -12.26 31.63 43.69
C ASP A 489 -13.13 30.45 43.19
N PRO A 490 -12.52 29.31 42.82
CA PRO A 490 -13.26 28.15 42.30
C PRO A 490 -14.16 27.47 43.34
N PHE A 491 -13.95 27.75 44.64
CA PHE A 491 -14.75 27.20 45.71
C PHE A 491 -15.92 28.08 46.15
N ILE A 492 -16.02 29.30 45.58
CA ILE A 492 -17.17 30.17 45.77
C ILE A 492 -18.09 30.02 44.57
N LEU A 493 -19.19 29.27 44.71
CA LEU A 493 -20.24 29.18 43.71
C LEU A 493 -20.85 30.57 43.47
N ARG A 494 -20.59 31.19 42.32
CA ARG A 494 -21.32 32.39 41.91
C ARG A 494 -22.75 31.97 41.56
N SER A 495 -23.72 32.47 42.27
CA SER A 495 -25.15 32.29 42.06
C SER A 495 -25.61 32.94 40.76
#